data_3031d1327035d42a21b6ed8c4c37dfc7
#
_entry.id   3031d1327035d42a21b6ed8c4c37dfc7
#
_cell.length_a   1.000
_cell.length_b   1.000
_cell.length_c   1.000
_cell.angle_alpha   90.00
_cell.angle_beta   90.00
_cell.angle_gamma   90.00
#
_symmetry.space_group_name_H-M   'P 1'
#
loop_
_entity.id
_entity.type
_entity.pdbx_description
1 polymer ?
#
loop_
_entity_poly.entity_id
_entity_poly.type
_entity_poly.pdbx_seq_one_letter_code
_entity_poly.pdbx_strand_id
1 'polypeptide(L)'
;MIKLIHISDLHLCDSLKSSIIEPYQLREIQWSTLKKLVAYANSKDIDLILISGDLYERKYFLKTHAQRLINILEEFTGEVLIIFGNHDYVGDNFVFDDIDIPDNIILHTMNKIKRYDFNDLDLSIFMHSWEREVETAPDFTSINKINKYNILMAHSGLNIDKAYLPFDRNCVEDAFDYIALGHIHKPMVIDDKFFYPGSLEPMSIKETGPHGGYEIEINNDISVSFVDFASMEYVDKHLDISHKTLDEIVDEVKVMANNKIQVLRLNIEGADMSIDIEELKYALKNHFQYVLINDKRNPNMQVSGINSDFIDDINKIIESEFEGSYQEDLKRKLISLMNKVVSLW
;
A
#
# COMPACT_ATOMS: atom_id res chain seq x y z
N MET A 1 -26.22 17.16 -5.36
CA MET A 1 -25.30 16.28 -4.58
C MET A 1 -24.11 16.03 -5.45
N ILE A 2 -22.92 16.35 -4.97
CA ILE A 2 -21.67 16.18 -5.70
C ILE A 2 -20.98 14.94 -5.13
N LYS A 3 -20.44 14.09 -6.00
CA LYS A 3 -19.74 12.88 -5.61
C LYS A 3 -18.33 12.87 -6.18
N LEU A 4 -17.35 12.61 -5.34
CA LEU A 4 -15.95 12.55 -5.77
C LEU A 4 -15.28 11.29 -5.25
N ILE A 5 -14.24 10.85 -5.95
CA ILE A 5 -13.29 9.86 -5.44
C ILE A 5 -11.92 10.55 -5.34
N HIS A 6 -11.26 10.40 -4.19
CA HIS A 6 -9.90 10.87 -3.97
C HIS A 6 -8.97 9.67 -3.78
N ILE A 7 -7.95 9.58 -4.64
CA ILE A 7 -6.87 8.59 -4.59
C ILE A 7 -5.52 9.29 -4.72
N SER A 8 -4.45 8.59 -4.34
CA SER A 8 -3.06 9.04 -4.50
C SER A 8 -2.10 7.85 -4.55
N ASP A 9 -0.83 8.12 -4.76
CA ASP A 9 0.27 7.17 -4.55
C ASP A 9 0.04 5.83 -5.29
N LEU A 10 -0.28 5.91 -6.59
CA LEU A 10 -0.49 4.73 -7.42
C LEU A 10 0.82 4.05 -7.80
N HIS A 11 1.92 4.83 -7.90
CA HIS A 11 3.26 4.38 -8.24
C HIS A 11 3.29 3.40 -9.41
N LEU A 12 2.56 3.70 -10.45
CA LEU A 12 2.49 2.85 -11.64
C LEU A 12 3.90 2.61 -12.21
N CYS A 13 4.19 1.35 -12.49
CA CYS A 13 5.47 0.91 -13.03
C CYS A 13 6.66 0.99 -12.06
N ASP A 14 6.46 1.15 -10.77
CA ASP A 14 7.57 1.04 -9.82
C ASP A 14 8.27 -0.32 -9.93
N SER A 15 9.54 -0.31 -9.55
CA SER A 15 10.39 -1.51 -9.45
C SER A 15 10.07 -2.34 -8.20
N LEU A 16 8.80 -2.64 -7.99
CA LEU A 16 8.33 -3.39 -6.82
C LEU A 16 9.21 -4.61 -6.56
N LYS A 17 9.97 -4.58 -5.47
CA LYS A 17 10.84 -5.68 -5.08
C LYS A 17 10.04 -6.67 -4.26
N SER A 18 9.57 -7.73 -4.89
CA SER A 18 9.02 -8.88 -4.22
C SER A 18 9.88 -10.11 -4.52
N SER A 19 10.20 -10.87 -3.49
CA SER A 19 10.81 -12.19 -3.64
C SER A 19 9.78 -13.30 -3.89
N ILE A 20 8.49 -12.94 -3.99
CA ILE A 20 7.38 -13.89 -3.96
C ILE A 20 6.49 -13.77 -5.19
N ILE A 21 6.20 -12.54 -5.62
CA ILE A 21 5.37 -12.22 -6.78
C ILE A 21 6.27 -11.60 -7.84
N GLU A 22 6.16 -12.06 -9.07
CA GLU A 22 6.92 -11.48 -10.17
C GLU A 22 6.57 -9.99 -10.35
N PRO A 23 7.55 -9.08 -10.55
CA PRO A 23 7.30 -7.65 -10.69
C PRO A 23 6.30 -7.30 -11.80
N TYR A 24 6.25 -8.10 -12.86
CA TYR A 24 5.26 -7.93 -13.93
C TYR A 24 3.83 -8.15 -13.42
N GLN A 25 3.61 -9.18 -12.59
CA GLN A 25 2.28 -9.48 -12.04
C GLN A 25 1.81 -8.38 -11.11
N LEU A 26 2.70 -7.83 -10.26
CA LEU A 26 2.39 -6.70 -9.39
C LEU A 26 1.95 -5.48 -10.20
N ARG A 27 2.67 -5.15 -11.27
CA ARG A 27 2.30 -4.04 -12.16
C ARG A 27 0.93 -4.25 -12.81
N GLU A 28 0.63 -5.45 -13.28
CA GLU A 28 -0.68 -5.74 -13.89
C GLU A 28 -1.83 -5.70 -12.86
N ILE A 29 -1.57 -6.02 -11.59
CA ILE A 29 -2.53 -5.82 -10.50
C ILE A 29 -2.84 -4.33 -10.35
N GLN A 30 -1.83 -3.43 -10.28
CA GLN A 30 -2.03 -1.97 -10.19
C GLN A 30 -2.90 -1.45 -11.35
N TRP A 31 -2.60 -1.83 -12.59
CA TRP A 31 -3.39 -1.44 -13.76
C TRP A 31 -4.83 -1.97 -13.70
N SER A 32 -5.01 -3.20 -13.25
CA SER A 32 -6.34 -3.82 -13.10
C SER A 32 -7.16 -3.10 -12.05
N THR A 33 -6.56 -2.71 -10.92
CA THR A 33 -7.24 -1.99 -9.85
C THR A 33 -7.66 -0.59 -10.28
N LEU A 34 -6.80 0.12 -11.04
CA LEU A 34 -7.19 1.41 -11.63
C LEU A 34 -8.41 1.27 -12.57
N LYS A 35 -8.44 0.23 -13.43
CA LYS A 35 -9.62 -0.03 -14.28
C LYS A 35 -10.88 -0.33 -13.46
N LYS A 36 -10.77 -1.12 -12.40
CA LYS A 36 -11.90 -1.40 -11.50
C LYS A 36 -12.40 -0.14 -10.82
N LEU A 37 -11.51 0.77 -10.42
CA LEU A 37 -11.85 2.05 -9.83
C LEU A 37 -12.65 2.91 -10.82
N VAL A 38 -12.20 3.03 -12.07
CA VAL A 38 -12.92 3.78 -13.10
C VAL A 38 -14.31 3.17 -13.36
N ALA A 39 -14.40 1.85 -13.48
CA ALA A 39 -15.69 1.16 -13.63
C ALA A 39 -16.62 1.38 -12.43
N TYR A 40 -16.06 1.34 -11.21
CA TYR A 40 -16.80 1.65 -9.98
C TYR A 40 -17.31 3.09 -10.00
N ALA A 41 -16.45 4.06 -10.32
CA ALA A 41 -16.80 5.48 -10.40
C ALA A 41 -17.97 5.72 -11.35
N ASN A 42 -17.92 5.13 -12.56
CA ASN A 42 -19.03 5.19 -13.52
C ASN A 42 -20.31 4.55 -12.98
N SER A 43 -20.22 3.42 -12.27
CA SER A 43 -21.39 2.73 -11.72
C SER A 43 -22.07 3.47 -10.56
N LYS A 44 -21.35 4.40 -9.93
CA LYS A 44 -21.81 5.21 -8.79
C LYS A 44 -22.23 6.62 -9.18
N ASP A 45 -22.17 6.96 -10.47
CA ASP A 45 -22.37 8.30 -10.97
C ASP A 45 -21.49 9.32 -10.22
N ILE A 46 -20.19 9.02 -10.14
CA ILE A 46 -19.18 9.93 -9.58
C ILE A 46 -18.96 11.08 -10.57
N ASP A 47 -18.90 12.31 -10.06
CA ASP A 47 -18.68 13.50 -10.88
C ASP A 47 -17.20 13.72 -11.18
N LEU A 48 -16.32 13.54 -10.16
CA LEU A 48 -14.90 13.84 -10.26
C LEU A 48 -14.03 12.74 -9.63
N ILE A 49 -12.88 12.44 -10.26
CA ILE A 49 -11.79 11.68 -9.66
C ILE A 49 -10.62 12.62 -9.40
N LEU A 50 -10.15 12.70 -8.15
CA LEU A 50 -9.00 13.48 -7.71
C LEU A 50 -7.82 12.54 -7.51
N ILE A 51 -6.70 12.76 -8.22
CA ILE A 51 -5.45 12.01 -8.08
C ILE A 51 -4.37 12.92 -7.52
N SER A 52 -4.05 12.75 -6.23
CA SER A 52 -3.21 13.67 -5.46
C SER A 52 -1.72 13.30 -5.49
N GLY A 53 -1.15 13.06 -6.68
CA GLY A 53 0.28 12.90 -6.92
C GLY A 53 0.80 11.46 -6.73
N ASP A 54 2.08 11.29 -7.06
CA ASP A 54 2.79 10.00 -7.10
C ASP A 54 2.01 8.96 -7.92
N LEU A 55 1.54 9.39 -9.09
CA LEU A 55 0.78 8.59 -10.03
C LEU A 55 1.64 7.48 -10.63
N TYR A 56 2.93 7.76 -10.86
CA TYR A 56 3.86 6.82 -11.46
C TYR A 56 5.30 7.00 -10.95
N GLU A 57 6.12 5.98 -11.16
CA GLU A 57 7.56 6.07 -10.91
C GLU A 57 8.29 6.58 -12.16
N ARG A 58 8.71 7.86 -12.15
CA ARG A 58 9.32 8.58 -13.29
C ARG A 58 10.42 7.80 -14.00
N LYS A 59 11.25 7.08 -13.26
CA LYS A 59 12.38 6.33 -13.80
C LYS A 59 11.98 5.19 -14.74
N TYR A 60 10.80 4.61 -14.53
CA TYR A 60 10.36 3.39 -15.22
C TYR A 60 9.13 3.60 -16.10
N PHE A 61 8.52 4.78 -16.02
CA PHE A 61 7.29 5.09 -16.74
C PHE A 61 7.60 5.62 -18.14
N LEU A 62 7.11 4.92 -19.14
CA LEU A 62 7.36 5.21 -20.56
C LEU A 62 6.13 5.86 -21.20
N LYS A 63 6.29 6.48 -22.37
CA LYS A 63 5.20 7.06 -23.17
C LYS A 63 4.07 6.04 -23.44
N THR A 64 4.40 4.77 -23.64
CA THR A 64 3.40 3.70 -23.81
C THR A 64 2.57 3.46 -22.55
N HIS A 65 3.16 3.65 -21.37
CA HIS A 65 2.44 3.57 -20.10
C HIS A 65 1.55 4.80 -19.92
N ALA A 66 2.04 5.98 -20.28
CA ALA A 66 1.25 7.21 -20.26
C ALA A 66 0.01 7.09 -21.15
N GLN A 67 0.16 6.58 -22.38
CA GLN A 67 -0.96 6.33 -23.27
C GLN A 67 -1.96 5.30 -22.68
N ARG A 68 -1.44 4.22 -22.05
CA ARG A 68 -2.28 3.23 -21.36
C ARG A 68 -3.09 3.86 -20.25
N LEU A 69 -2.46 4.74 -19.46
CA LEU A 69 -3.11 5.47 -18.37
C LEU A 69 -4.23 6.35 -18.88
N ILE A 70 -3.93 7.19 -19.89
CA ILE A 70 -4.90 8.09 -20.49
C ILE A 70 -6.10 7.30 -21.05
N ASN A 71 -5.86 6.21 -21.78
CA ASN A 71 -6.93 5.38 -22.31
C ASN A 71 -7.83 4.77 -21.22
N ILE A 72 -7.28 4.46 -20.03
CA ILE A 72 -8.08 3.96 -18.90
C ILE A 72 -8.91 5.08 -18.29
N LEU A 73 -8.31 6.27 -18.10
CA LEU A 73 -8.98 7.41 -17.47
C LEU A 73 -10.03 8.06 -18.39
N GLU A 74 -9.83 8.02 -19.72
CA GLU A 74 -10.80 8.47 -20.72
C GLU A 74 -12.12 7.70 -20.65
N GLU A 75 -12.11 6.44 -20.19
CA GLU A 75 -13.33 5.63 -19.99
C GLU A 75 -14.22 6.17 -18.86
N PHE A 76 -13.71 7.08 -18.03
CA PHE A 76 -14.51 7.71 -16.97
C PHE A 76 -15.46 8.76 -17.57
N THR A 77 -16.73 8.72 -17.16
CA THR A 77 -17.79 9.61 -17.70
C THR A 77 -17.80 10.99 -17.06
N GLY A 78 -17.17 11.17 -15.90
CA GLY A 78 -16.92 12.45 -15.22
C GLY A 78 -15.55 13.03 -15.58
N GLU A 79 -15.03 13.95 -14.76
CA GLU A 79 -13.74 14.57 -14.99
C GLU A 79 -12.67 14.04 -14.03
N VAL A 80 -11.44 13.89 -14.51
CA VAL A 80 -10.26 13.44 -13.74
C VAL A 80 -9.31 14.61 -13.56
N LEU A 81 -8.99 14.94 -12.31
CA LEU A 81 -8.02 15.97 -11.96
C LEU A 81 -6.76 15.32 -11.41
N ILE A 82 -5.61 15.64 -11.98
CA ILE A 82 -4.34 15.04 -11.65
C ILE A 82 -3.32 16.11 -11.27
N ILE A 83 -2.71 15.95 -10.10
CA ILE A 83 -1.49 16.64 -9.72
C ILE A 83 -0.34 15.64 -9.66
N PHE A 84 0.91 16.14 -9.65
CA PHE A 84 2.12 15.34 -9.61
C PHE A 84 2.84 15.54 -8.27
N GLY A 85 3.49 14.49 -7.77
CA GLY A 85 4.23 14.46 -6.52
C GLY A 85 5.74 14.40 -6.72
N ASN A 86 6.47 13.90 -5.73
CA ASN A 86 7.92 13.85 -5.76
C ASN A 86 8.49 12.68 -6.59
N HIS A 87 7.72 11.62 -6.84
CA HIS A 87 8.14 10.50 -7.69
C HIS A 87 7.86 10.74 -9.17
N ASP A 88 6.90 11.60 -9.48
CA ASP A 88 6.43 11.89 -10.86
C ASP A 88 6.44 13.38 -11.20
N TYR A 89 7.27 14.19 -10.51
CA TYR A 89 7.38 15.63 -10.76
C TYR A 89 7.54 15.95 -12.26
N VAL A 90 6.98 17.07 -12.69
CA VAL A 90 6.88 17.44 -14.11
C VAL A 90 8.25 17.50 -14.78
N GLY A 91 9.16 18.39 -14.34
CA GLY A 91 10.53 18.49 -14.82
C GLY A 91 10.68 18.60 -16.34
N ASP A 92 11.93 18.49 -16.80
CA ASP A 92 12.24 18.41 -18.23
C ASP A 92 11.83 17.04 -18.81
N ASN A 93 11.40 17.00 -20.09
CA ASN A 93 10.95 15.80 -20.80
C ASN A 93 9.77 15.10 -20.09
N PHE A 94 8.77 15.86 -19.76
CA PHE A 94 7.55 15.34 -19.13
C PHE A 94 6.87 14.31 -20.05
N VAL A 95 6.53 13.16 -19.51
CA VAL A 95 6.08 12.01 -20.31
C VAL A 95 4.78 12.25 -21.08
N PHE A 96 3.97 13.23 -20.65
CA PHE A 96 2.70 13.58 -21.29
C PHE A 96 2.81 14.71 -22.35
N ASP A 97 3.99 15.32 -22.56
CA ASP A 97 4.14 16.46 -23.50
C ASP A 97 3.69 16.13 -24.93
N ASP A 98 3.82 14.88 -25.36
CA ASP A 98 3.42 14.41 -26.69
C ASP A 98 2.22 13.45 -26.66
N ILE A 99 1.39 13.50 -25.64
CA ILE A 99 0.19 12.67 -25.50
C ILE A 99 -1.03 13.56 -25.70
N ASP A 100 -1.95 13.13 -26.55
CA ASP A 100 -3.25 13.78 -26.67
C ASP A 100 -4.06 13.51 -25.38
N ILE A 101 -4.39 14.59 -24.66
CA ILE A 101 -5.14 14.52 -23.41
C ILE A 101 -6.61 14.76 -23.69
N PRO A 102 -7.51 13.81 -23.40
CA PRO A 102 -8.96 13.99 -23.57
C PRO A 102 -9.51 15.13 -22.71
N ASP A 103 -10.63 15.72 -23.17
CA ASP A 103 -11.25 16.88 -22.52
C ASP A 103 -11.68 16.59 -21.06
N ASN A 104 -11.95 15.34 -20.72
CA ASN A 104 -12.32 14.92 -19.37
C ASN A 104 -11.13 14.74 -18.42
N ILE A 105 -9.90 15.03 -18.84
CA ILE A 105 -8.69 14.87 -18.02
C ILE A 105 -7.96 16.19 -17.88
N ILE A 106 -7.80 16.66 -16.66
CA ILE A 106 -7.09 17.89 -16.32
C ILE A 106 -5.76 17.54 -15.66
N LEU A 107 -4.64 17.78 -16.35
CA LEU A 107 -3.31 17.68 -15.79
C LEU A 107 -2.86 19.05 -15.29
N HIS A 108 -2.64 19.18 -13.98
CA HIS A 108 -2.04 20.38 -13.41
C HIS A 108 -0.53 20.18 -13.28
N THR A 109 0.24 20.95 -14.05
CA THR A 109 1.69 20.74 -14.20
C THR A 109 2.55 21.85 -13.58
N MET A 110 1.96 22.72 -12.75
CA MET A 110 2.65 23.89 -12.19
C MET A 110 2.78 23.80 -10.67
N ASN A 111 3.89 24.32 -10.15
CA ASN A 111 4.11 24.49 -8.71
C ASN A 111 3.41 25.74 -8.13
N LYS A 112 2.57 26.39 -8.91
CA LYS A 112 1.70 27.48 -8.44
C LYS A 112 0.31 26.96 -8.27
N ILE A 113 -0.35 27.40 -7.20
CA ILE A 113 -1.76 27.08 -6.99
C ILE A 113 -2.59 27.69 -8.12
N LYS A 114 -3.34 26.84 -8.80
CA LYS A 114 -4.33 27.24 -9.79
C LYS A 114 -5.69 26.73 -9.36
N ARG A 115 -6.70 27.59 -9.47
CA ARG A 115 -8.09 27.24 -9.22
C ARG A 115 -8.78 26.78 -10.49
N TYR A 116 -9.57 25.74 -10.38
CA TYR A 116 -10.46 25.22 -11.39
C TYR A 116 -11.90 25.27 -10.85
N ASP A 117 -12.79 25.95 -11.58
CA ASP A 117 -14.16 26.21 -11.14
C ASP A 117 -15.15 25.29 -11.86
N PHE A 118 -15.91 24.53 -11.09
CA PHE A 118 -17.02 23.68 -11.50
C PHE A 118 -18.32 24.37 -11.08
N ASN A 119 -18.72 25.42 -11.83
CA ASN A 119 -19.81 26.31 -11.42
C ASN A 119 -21.15 25.58 -11.32
N ASP A 120 -21.41 24.60 -12.17
CA ASP A 120 -22.63 23.78 -12.11
C ASP A 120 -22.72 22.94 -10.83
N LEU A 121 -21.58 22.70 -10.19
CA LEU A 121 -21.44 21.98 -8.91
C LEU A 121 -21.26 22.92 -7.71
N ASP A 122 -21.17 24.24 -7.90
CA ASP A 122 -20.80 25.24 -6.87
C ASP A 122 -19.51 24.85 -6.12
N LEU A 123 -18.50 24.34 -6.87
CA LEU A 123 -17.26 23.76 -6.39
C LEU A 123 -16.06 24.44 -7.06
N SER A 124 -15.04 24.77 -6.25
CA SER A 124 -13.70 25.15 -6.72
C SER A 124 -12.65 24.18 -6.23
N ILE A 125 -11.76 23.74 -7.12
CA ILE A 125 -10.62 22.87 -6.79
C ILE A 125 -9.33 23.64 -7.05
N PHE A 126 -8.50 23.71 -6.01
CA PHE A 126 -7.21 24.38 -6.03
C PHE A 126 -6.14 23.30 -6.11
N MET A 127 -5.29 23.37 -7.13
CA MET A 127 -4.33 22.31 -7.43
C MET A 127 -2.91 22.85 -7.37
N HIS A 128 -2.01 22.07 -6.76
CA HIS A 128 -0.56 22.32 -6.69
C HIS A 128 0.19 21.04 -7.07
N SER A 129 1.12 21.14 -8.02
CA SER A 129 1.98 20.02 -8.45
C SER A 129 3.44 20.29 -8.16
N TRP A 130 4.24 19.23 -8.12
CA TRP A 130 5.68 19.32 -8.08
C TRP A 130 6.23 19.50 -9.51
N GLU A 131 6.99 20.57 -9.72
CA GLU A 131 7.73 20.80 -10.96
C GLU A 131 9.16 20.22 -10.89
N ARG A 132 9.70 20.00 -9.69
CA ARG A 132 11.06 19.53 -9.45
C ARG A 132 11.09 18.47 -8.37
N GLU A 133 12.18 17.74 -8.29
CA GLU A 133 12.43 16.72 -7.27
C GLU A 133 12.35 17.26 -5.83
N VAL A 134 12.65 18.54 -5.64
CA VAL A 134 12.52 19.25 -4.36
C VAL A 134 11.69 20.50 -4.59
N GLU A 135 10.60 20.64 -3.89
CA GLU A 135 9.68 21.78 -3.98
C GLU A 135 9.62 22.57 -2.68
N THR A 136 9.23 23.83 -2.81
CA THR A 136 8.95 24.74 -1.70
C THR A 136 7.44 24.87 -1.54
N ALA A 137 6.99 25.08 -0.29
CA ALA A 137 5.57 25.29 -0.01
C ALA A 137 5.01 26.46 -0.84
N PRO A 138 3.85 26.29 -1.49
CA PRO A 138 3.20 27.37 -2.22
C PRO A 138 2.67 28.45 -1.24
N ASP A 139 2.41 29.64 -1.80
CA ASP A 139 1.76 30.72 -1.06
C ASP A 139 0.24 30.49 -1.02
N PHE A 140 -0.28 30.17 0.15
CA PHE A 140 -1.71 30.01 0.40
C PHE A 140 -2.43 31.29 0.81
N THR A 141 -1.71 32.44 0.97
CA THR A 141 -2.28 33.68 1.50
C THR A 141 -3.20 34.41 0.50
N SER A 142 -3.07 34.10 -0.78
CA SER A 142 -3.81 34.75 -1.87
C SER A 142 -5.01 33.95 -2.39
N ILE A 143 -5.54 33.01 -1.60
CA ILE A 143 -6.65 32.16 -2.02
C ILE A 143 -7.94 32.98 -2.04
N ASN A 144 -8.58 33.04 -3.22
CA ASN A 144 -9.84 33.71 -3.42
C ASN A 144 -10.95 32.69 -3.68
N LYS A 145 -11.83 32.51 -2.69
CA LYS A 145 -13.01 31.62 -2.80
C LYS A 145 -14.07 32.28 -3.67
N ILE A 146 -14.65 31.52 -4.59
CA ILE A 146 -15.76 31.94 -5.45
C ILE A 146 -16.98 31.08 -5.19
N ASN A 147 -16.79 29.76 -5.23
CA ASN A 147 -17.85 28.79 -5.05
C ASN A 147 -18.03 28.44 -3.54
N LYS A 148 -19.17 27.86 -3.23
CA LYS A 148 -19.53 27.45 -1.87
C LYS A 148 -18.53 26.42 -1.30
N TYR A 149 -18.17 25.43 -2.11
CA TYR A 149 -17.25 24.38 -1.69
C TYR A 149 -15.87 24.58 -2.31
N ASN A 150 -14.82 24.39 -1.48
CA ASN A 150 -13.43 24.62 -1.90
C ASN A 150 -12.56 23.46 -1.46
N ILE A 151 -11.93 22.80 -2.40
CA ILE A 151 -11.05 21.65 -2.19
C ILE A 151 -9.61 22.04 -2.56
N LEU A 152 -8.65 21.67 -1.73
CA LEU A 152 -7.22 21.74 -2.07
C LEU A 152 -6.72 20.35 -2.45
N MET A 153 -6.02 20.25 -3.57
CA MET A 153 -5.20 19.08 -3.92
C MET A 153 -3.74 19.44 -3.81
N ALA A 154 -2.98 18.69 -2.98
CA ALA A 154 -1.54 18.86 -2.83
C ALA A 154 -0.88 17.52 -2.51
N HIS A 155 0.38 17.35 -2.94
CA HIS A 155 1.19 16.20 -2.56
C HIS A 155 2.21 16.63 -1.51
N SER A 156 1.99 16.26 -0.24
CA SER A 156 2.70 16.84 0.91
C SER A 156 2.77 15.90 2.11
N GLY A 157 3.94 15.84 2.76
CA GLY A 157 4.11 15.17 4.04
C GLY A 157 3.59 15.96 5.24
N LEU A 158 3.13 17.20 5.05
CA LEU A 158 2.78 18.14 6.13
C LEU A 158 3.86 18.18 7.23
N ASN A 159 3.43 18.01 8.49
CA ASN A 159 4.33 17.92 9.64
C ASN A 159 4.75 16.47 9.97
N ILE A 160 4.22 15.48 9.26
CA ILE A 160 4.54 14.06 9.44
C ILE A 160 5.89 13.76 8.80
N ASP A 161 6.06 14.21 7.56
CA ASP A 161 7.35 14.15 6.86
C ASP A 161 7.74 15.54 6.36
N LYS A 162 8.53 16.24 7.17
CA LYS A 162 8.95 17.63 6.92
C LYS A 162 9.91 17.79 5.74
N ALA A 163 10.41 16.69 5.18
CA ALA A 163 11.28 16.72 4.00
C ALA A 163 10.47 16.96 2.72
N TYR A 164 9.17 16.68 2.73
CA TYR A 164 8.32 16.68 1.55
C TYR A 164 7.21 17.73 1.66
N LEU A 165 7.48 18.90 1.07
CA LEU A 165 6.57 20.05 0.95
C LEU A 165 5.82 20.37 2.26
N PRO A 166 6.52 20.66 3.36
CA PRO A 166 5.85 21.05 4.61
C PRO A 166 5.17 22.41 4.42
N PHE A 167 3.91 22.51 4.79
CA PHE A 167 3.22 23.81 4.88
C PHE A 167 2.47 23.94 6.20
N ASP A 168 2.21 25.21 6.61
CA ASP A 168 1.48 25.49 7.83
C ASP A 168 0.00 25.16 7.62
N ARG A 169 -0.53 24.23 8.40
CA ARG A 169 -1.93 23.84 8.40
C ARG A 169 -2.88 25.01 8.62
N ASN A 170 -2.51 25.94 9.50
CA ASN A 170 -3.33 27.10 9.81
C ASN A 170 -3.57 28.00 8.58
N CYS A 171 -2.65 27.99 7.60
CA CYS A 171 -2.81 28.78 6.39
C CYS A 171 -3.91 28.23 5.46
N VAL A 172 -4.30 26.97 5.59
CA VAL A 172 -5.24 26.29 4.67
C VAL A 172 -6.53 25.84 5.36
N GLU A 173 -6.51 25.62 6.66
CA GLU A 173 -7.63 25.00 7.39
C GLU A 173 -8.93 25.78 7.27
N ASP A 174 -8.87 27.12 7.34
CA ASP A 174 -10.05 28.00 7.18
C ASP A 174 -10.42 28.26 5.71
N ALA A 175 -9.48 27.97 4.79
CA ALA A 175 -9.65 28.27 3.39
C ALA A 175 -10.37 27.14 2.62
N PHE A 176 -10.28 25.90 3.10
CA PHE A 176 -10.77 24.73 2.38
C PHE A 176 -11.72 23.90 3.23
N ASP A 177 -12.69 23.27 2.55
CA ASP A 177 -13.67 22.38 3.16
C ASP A 177 -13.16 20.93 3.19
N TYR A 178 -12.29 20.56 2.23
CA TYR A 178 -11.62 19.28 2.11
C TYR A 178 -10.21 19.49 1.57
N ILE A 179 -9.22 18.83 2.13
CA ILE A 179 -7.83 18.90 1.69
C ILE A 179 -7.37 17.50 1.29
N ALA A 180 -7.28 17.32 -0.04
CA ALA A 180 -6.90 16.08 -0.69
C ALA A 180 -5.38 15.97 -0.79
N LEU A 181 -4.77 15.13 0.04
CA LEU A 181 -3.33 14.94 0.13
C LEU A 181 -2.87 13.60 -0.41
N GLY A 182 -1.68 13.55 -1.01
CA GLY A 182 -0.90 12.35 -1.26
C GLY A 182 0.42 12.37 -0.50
N HIS A 183 1.27 11.36 -0.70
CA HIS A 183 2.58 11.11 -0.10
C HIS A 183 2.60 10.06 1.00
N ILE A 184 1.60 9.97 1.83
CA ILE A 184 1.54 8.99 2.92
C ILE A 184 0.76 7.77 2.43
N HIS A 185 1.43 6.62 2.27
CA HIS A 185 0.84 5.38 1.70
C HIS A 185 -0.21 4.70 2.60
N LYS A 186 -0.38 5.16 3.83
CA LYS A 186 -1.38 4.62 4.76
C LYS A 186 -2.60 5.56 4.82
N PRO A 187 -3.82 5.04 4.70
CA PRO A 187 -5.03 5.84 4.89
C PRO A 187 -5.02 6.57 6.23
N MET A 188 -5.21 7.89 6.20
CA MET A 188 -5.16 8.74 7.39
C MET A 188 -6.05 9.96 7.23
N VAL A 189 -6.72 10.35 8.32
CA VAL A 189 -7.46 11.61 8.42
C VAL A 189 -6.90 12.41 9.57
N ILE A 190 -6.66 13.71 9.35
CA ILE A 190 -6.18 14.64 10.38
C ILE A 190 -7.21 15.77 10.51
N ASP A 191 -7.71 15.96 11.72
CA ASP A 191 -8.67 17.02 12.13
C ASP A 191 -9.90 17.13 11.19
N ASP A 192 -10.38 15.98 10.71
CA ASP A 192 -11.54 15.84 9.80
C ASP A 192 -11.49 16.72 8.54
N LYS A 193 -10.30 17.18 8.15
CA LYS A 193 -10.08 18.06 6.99
C LYS A 193 -8.98 17.61 6.05
N PHE A 194 -7.90 17.00 6.58
CA PHE A 194 -6.75 16.58 5.81
C PHE A 194 -6.83 15.06 5.58
N PHE A 195 -6.95 14.66 4.34
CA PHE A 195 -7.20 13.28 3.96
C PHE A 195 -6.06 12.73 3.12
N TYR A 196 -5.43 11.67 3.61
CA TYR A 196 -4.49 10.84 2.88
C TYR A 196 -5.19 9.52 2.55
N PRO A 197 -5.48 9.21 1.28
CA PRO A 197 -6.14 7.94 0.92
C PRO A 197 -5.20 6.74 1.04
N GLY A 198 -3.90 7.01 1.09
CA GLY A 198 -2.87 5.97 0.99
C GLY A 198 -2.64 5.53 -0.45
N SER A 199 -1.79 4.53 -0.64
CA SER A 199 -1.58 3.94 -1.96
C SER A 199 -2.78 3.09 -2.38
N LEU A 200 -3.03 3.06 -3.70
CA LEU A 200 -4.17 2.31 -4.26
C LEU A 200 -4.01 0.79 -4.12
N GLU A 201 -2.76 0.31 -4.21
CA GLU A 201 -2.34 -1.07 -3.92
C GLU A 201 -1.15 -1.03 -2.96
N PRO A 202 -0.95 -2.05 -2.11
CA PRO A 202 0.20 -2.08 -1.23
C PRO A 202 1.50 -2.24 -2.02
N MET A 203 2.48 -1.38 -1.75
CA MET A 203 3.76 -1.34 -2.45
C MET A 203 4.80 -2.28 -1.84
N SER A 204 4.62 -2.68 -0.60
CA SER A 204 5.55 -3.54 0.13
C SER A 204 4.87 -4.38 1.19
N ILE A 205 5.55 -5.46 1.62
CA ILE A 205 5.09 -6.35 2.71
C ILE A 205 4.93 -5.62 4.07
N LYS A 206 5.39 -4.39 4.19
CA LYS A 206 5.21 -3.56 5.39
C LYS A 206 3.89 -2.79 5.39
N GLU A 207 3.28 -2.66 4.23
CA GLU A 207 2.02 -1.95 4.05
C GLU A 207 0.87 -2.93 4.18
N THR A 208 0.52 -3.21 5.41
CA THR A 208 -0.61 -4.07 5.79
C THR A 208 -1.86 -3.23 6.04
N GLY A 209 -3.03 -3.82 5.83
CA GLY A 209 -4.32 -3.15 6.02
C GLY A 209 -4.99 -2.73 4.72
N PRO A 210 -6.04 -1.88 4.80
CA PRO A 210 -6.80 -1.50 3.62
C PRO A 210 -6.03 -0.52 2.72
N HIS A 211 -6.21 -0.66 1.40
CA HIS A 211 -5.68 0.23 0.38
C HIS A 211 -6.78 0.63 -0.59
N GLY A 212 -6.81 1.91 -1.00
CA GLY A 212 -7.92 2.35 -1.83
C GLY A 212 -8.04 3.86 -1.96
N GLY A 213 -9.23 4.41 -1.68
CA GLY A 213 -9.52 5.83 -1.81
C GLY A 213 -10.64 6.28 -0.91
N TYR A 214 -10.86 7.59 -0.88
CA TYR A 214 -12.03 8.16 -0.21
C TYR A 214 -13.12 8.48 -1.24
N GLU A 215 -14.33 8.03 -0.97
CA GLU A 215 -15.55 8.51 -1.62
C GLU A 215 -16.09 9.69 -0.79
N ILE A 216 -16.34 10.82 -1.46
CA ILE A 216 -16.77 12.07 -0.85
C ILE A 216 -18.12 12.43 -1.43
N GLU A 217 -19.12 12.65 -0.59
CA GLU A 217 -20.41 13.17 -0.97
C GLU A 217 -20.62 14.56 -0.35
N ILE A 218 -20.94 15.54 -1.19
CA ILE A 218 -21.21 16.92 -0.78
C ILE A 218 -22.70 17.24 -1.02
N ASN A 219 -23.42 17.36 0.07
CA ASN A 219 -24.85 17.72 0.07
C ASN A 219 -25.18 18.52 1.35
N ASN A 220 -24.97 19.83 1.31
CA ASN A 220 -24.93 20.76 2.44
C ASN A 220 -23.76 20.52 3.40
N ASP A 221 -23.52 19.28 3.81
CA ASP A 221 -22.37 18.82 4.59
C ASP A 221 -21.49 17.92 3.72
N ILE A 222 -20.24 17.73 4.10
CA ILE A 222 -19.30 16.81 3.46
C ILE A 222 -19.27 15.51 4.26
N SER A 223 -19.60 14.41 3.60
CA SER A 223 -19.44 13.06 4.13
C SER A 223 -18.32 12.33 3.39
N VAL A 224 -17.47 11.64 4.13
CA VAL A 224 -16.30 10.94 3.59
C VAL A 224 -16.31 9.50 4.08
N SER A 225 -16.16 8.56 3.16
CA SER A 225 -16.04 7.13 3.47
C SER A 225 -14.86 6.53 2.73
N PHE A 226 -14.11 5.64 3.40
CA PHE A 226 -13.03 4.91 2.76
C PHE A 226 -13.59 3.72 1.96
N VAL A 227 -13.12 3.57 0.73
CA VAL A 227 -13.44 2.44 -0.14
C VAL A 227 -12.16 1.66 -0.42
N ASP A 228 -12.16 0.39 -0.04
CA ASP A 228 -11.05 -0.53 -0.29
C ASP A 228 -11.11 -1.02 -1.73
N PHE A 229 -10.23 -0.50 -2.60
CA PHE A 229 -10.15 -0.88 -4.01
C PHE A 229 -9.10 -1.96 -4.28
N ALA A 230 -8.17 -2.19 -3.35
CA ALA A 230 -7.02 -3.05 -3.57
C ALA A 230 -7.42 -4.48 -3.96
N SER A 231 -6.76 -5.00 -4.97
CA SER A 231 -6.90 -6.37 -5.44
C SER A 231 -6.01 -7.35 -4.69
N MET A 232 -4.95 -6.82 -4.04
CA MET A 232 -4.05 -7.62 -3.22
C MET A 232 -3.94 -7.09 -1.79
N GLU A 233 -3.37 -7.92 -0.91
CA GLU A 233 -3.18 -7.61 0.50
C GLU A 233 -1.96 -8.35 1.06
N TYR A 234 -1.16 -7.65 1.86
CA TYR A 234 -0.15 -8.29 2.69
C TYR A 234 -0.70 -8.54 4.09
N VAL A 235 -0.67 -9.81 4.51
CA VAL A 235 -1.09 -10.25 5.84
C VAL A 235 0.15 -10.58 6.66
N ASP A 236 0.37 -9.87 7.76
CA ASP A 236 1.50 -10.12 8.68
C ASP A 236 0.96 -10.64 10.01
N LYS A 237 1.24 -11.90 10.31
CA LYS A 237 0.79 -12.57 11.53
C LYS A 237 1.98 -13.06 12.34
N HIS A 238 1.98 -12.72 13.63
CA HIS A 238 2.86 -13.30 14.63
C HIS A 238 2.11 -14.35 15.44
N LEU A 239 2.70 -15.51 15.63
CA LEU A 239 2.06 -16.64 16.29
C LEU A 239 3.05 -17.44 17.13
N ASP A 240 2.76 -17.56 18.42
CA ASP A 240 3.37 -18.58 19.26
C ASP A 240 2.68 -19.93 19.00
N ILE A 241 3.46 -20.89 18.51
CA ILE A 241 2.96 -22.23 18.17
C ILE A 241 3.24 -23.27 19.26
N SER A 242 3.74 -22.86 20.43
CA SER A 242 3.92 -23.74 21.58
C SER A 242 2.62 -24.48 21.90
N HIS A 243 2.70 -25.81 21.98
CA HIS A 243 1.57 -26.67 22.29
C HIS A 243 0.40 -26.66 21.29
N LYS A 244 0.62 -26.20 20.06
CA LYS A 244 -0.38 -26.22 18.98
C LYS A 244 -0.11 -27.35 17.99
N THR A 245 -1.15 -27.99 17.53
CA THR A 245 -1.10 -28.91 16.39
C THR A 245 -1.07 -28.14 15.08
N LEU A 246 -0.67 -28.79 14.00
CA LEU A 246 -0.69 -28.22 12.65
C LEU A 246 -2.07 -27.68 12.30
N ASP A 247 -3.14 -28.46 12.57
CA ASP A 247 -4.52 -28.07 12.25
C ASP A 247 -4.97 -26.84 13.05
N GLU A 248 -4.62 -26.74 14.33
CA GLU A 248 -4.92 -25.57 15.16
C GLU A 248 -4.23 -24.30 14.64
N ILE A 249 -2.99 -24.43 14.16
CA ILE A 249 -2.25 -23.30 13.55
C ILE A 249 -2.94 -22.86 12.26
N VAL A 250 -3.27 -23.82 11.38
CA VAL A 250 -3.96 -23.54 10.12
C VAL A 250 -5.32 -22.91 10.38
N ASP A 251 -6.08 -23.44 11.33
CA ASP A 251 -7.41 -22.92 11.69
C ASP A 251 -7.36 -21.48 12.23
N GLU A 252 -6.33 -21.14 13.02
CA GLU A 252 -6.15 -19.79 13.54
C GLU A 252 -5.76 -18.80 12.44
N VAL A 253 -5.00 -19.23 11.45
CA VAL A 253 -4.48 -18.35 10.39
C VAL A 253 -5.48 -18.21 9.23
N LYS A 254 -6.18 -19.28 8.85
CA LYS A 254 -7.12 -19.29 7.71
C LYS A 254 -8.28 -18.31 7.83
N VAL A 255 -8.67 -17.91 9.07
CA VAL A 255 -9.72 -16.90 9.28
C VAL A 255 -9.39 -15.53 8.70
N MET A 256 -8.12 -15.28 8.40
CA MET A 256 -7.65 -14.06 7.75
C MET A 256 -7.74 -14.12 6.21
N ALA A 257 -8.06 -15.29 5.65
CA ALA A 257 -8.21 -15.48 4.21
C ALA A 257 -9.45 -14.76 3.68
N ASN A 258 -9.30 -14.10 2.53
CA ASN A 258 -10.40 -13.41 1.84
C ASN A 258 -10.29 -13.59 0.31
N ASN A 259 -11.05 -12.81 -0.45
CA ASN A 259 -11.11 -12.93 -1.91
C ASN A 259 -10.00 -12.15 -2.65
N LYS A 260 -9.10 -11.46 -1.94
CA LYS A 260 -7.97 -10.75 -2.54
C LYS A 260 -6.81 -11.70 -2.84
N ILE A 261 -5.88 -11.25 -3.65
CA ILE A 261 -4.57 -11.89 -3.79
C ILE A 261 -3.80 -11.64 -2.51
N GLN A 262 -3.67 -12.64 -1.66
CA GLN A 262 -3.03 -12.48 -0.36
C GLN A 262 -1.62 -13.04 -0.32
N VAL A 263 -0.71 -12.25 0.26
CA VAL A 263 0.65 -12.66 0.64
C VAL A 263 0.70 -12.76 2.15
N LEU A 264 0.65 -13.97 2.67
CA LEU A 264 0.81 -14.22 4.11
C LEU A 264 2.28 -14.23 4.49
N ARG A 265 2.67 -13.38 5.44
CA ARG A 265 3.91 -13.51 6.21
C ARG A 265 3.58 -13.99 7.61
N LEU A 266 3.88 -15.25 7.88
CA LEU A 266 3.67 -15.86 9.18
C LEU A 266 5.01 -15.92 9.95
N ASN A 267 5.09 -15.17 11.03
CA ASN A 267 6.22 -15.18 11.94
C ASN A 267 5.89 -16.13 13.09
N ILE A 268 6.53 -17.27 13.16
CA ILE A 268 6.28 -18.28 14.18
C ILE A 268 7.36 -18.25 15.25
N GLU A 269 6.94 -18.36 16.49
CA GLU A 269 7.77 -18.41 17.69
C GLU A 269 7.36 -19.60 18.55
N GLY A 270 8.12 -19.90 19.60
CA GLY A 270 7.80 -20.95 20.56
C GLY A 270 8.87 -22.03 20.66
N ALA A 271 8.56 -23.05 21.44
CA ALA A 271 9.46 -24.14 21.79
C ALA A 271 9.25 -25.40 20.95
N ASP A 272 8.06 -25.54 20.35
CA ASP A 272 7.68 -26.77 19.68
C ASP A 272 8.32 -26.90 18.30
N MET A 273 9.23 -27.87 18.18
CA MET A 273 9.93 -28.19 16.94
C MET A 273 9.26 -29.35 16.16
N SER A 274 8.15 -29.89 16.66
CA SER A 274 7.47 -31.03 16.03
C SER A 274 6.76 -30.65 14.72
N ILE A 275 6.39 -29.38 14.56
CA ILE A 275 5.73 -28.87 13.37
C ILE A 275 6.73 -28.76 12.22
N ASP A 276 6.49 -29.49 11.15
CA ASP A 276 7.24 -29.36 9.91
C ASP A 276 6.82 -28.08 9.15
N ILE A 277 7.79 -27.21 8.83
CA ILE A 277 7.56 -25.92 8.19
C ILE A 277 7.04 -26.07 6.76
N GLU A 278 7.54 -27.05 6.01
CA GLU A 278 7.10 -27.27 4.64
C GLU A 278 5.67 -27.83 4.61
N GLU A 279 5.31 -28.69 5.58
CA GLU A 279 3.96 -29.18 5.73
C GLU A 279 2.99 -28.05 6.10
N LEU A 280 3.36 -27.20 7.07
CA LEU A 280 2.57 -26.01 7.44
C LEU A 280 2.40 -25.05 6.26
N LYS A 281 3.47 -24.77 5.52
CA LYS A 281 3.44 -23.92 4.33
C LYS A 281 2.54 -24.51 3.24
N TYR A 282 2.59 -25.83 3.04
CA TYR A 282 1.74 -26.52 2.09
C TYR A 282 0.25 -26.42 2.47
N ALA A 283 -0.09 -26.63 3.73
CA ALA A 283 -1.45 -26.51 4.23
C ALA A 283 -2.00 -25.08 4.07
N LEU A 284 -1.20 -24.06 4.39
CA LEU A 284 -1.61 -22.65 4.27
C LEU A 284 -1.77 -22.19 2.81
N LYS A 285 -1.09 -22.79 1.83
CA LYS A 285 -1.27 -22.50 0.40
C LYS A 285 -2.66 -22.84 -0.15
N ASN A 286 -3.46 -23.60 0.59
CA ASN A 286 -4.86 -23.84 0.23
C ASN A 286 -5.75 -22.62 0.54
N HIS A 287 -5.27 -21.67 1.34
CA HIS A 287 -6.01 -20.49 1.79
C HIS A 287 -5.41 -19.18 1.28
N PHE A 288 -4.10 -19.13 1.08
CA PHE A 288 -3.36 -17.94 0.66
C PHE A 288 -2.58 -18.24 -0.63
N GLN A 289 -2.59 -17.31 -1.60
CA GLN A 289 -1.88 -17.49 -2.85
C GLN A 289 -0.36 -17.57 -2.66
N TYR A 290 0.15 -16.82 -1.70
CA TYR A 290 1.57 -16.77 -1.38
C TYR A 290 1.79 -16.88 0.12
N VAL A 291 2.73 -17.71 0.53
CA VAL A 291 3.02 -17.98 1.95
C VAL A 291 4.52 -17.87 2.21
N LEU A 292 4.88 -16.96 3.10
CA LEU A 292 6.20 -16.83 3.71
C LEU A 292 6.11 -17.24 5.17
N ILE A 293 6.99 -18.12 5.62
CA ILE A 293 7.11 -18.46 7.03
C ILE A 293 8.50 -18.03 7.51
N ASN A 294 8.53 -17.14 8.50
CA ASN A 294 9.71 -16.77 9.24
C ASN A 294 9.75 -17.60 10.53
N ASP A 295 10.55 -18.64 10.52
CA ASP A 295 10.72 -19.51 11.67
C ASP A 295 11.71 -18.89 12.66
N LYS A 296 11.19 -18.41 13.79
CA LYS A 296 11.94 -17.86 14.92
C LYS A 296 11.87 -18.76 16.14
N ARG A 297 11.45 -20.01 15.99
CA ARG A 297 11.43 -20.97 17.08
C ARG A 297 12.84 -21.16 17.65
N ASN A 298 12.93 -21.28 18.96
CA ASN A 298 14.22 -21.42 19.63
C ASN A 298 14.59 -22.90 19.78
N PRO A 299 15.64 -23.37 19.09
CA PRO A 299 16.09 -24.76 19.19
C PRO A 299 16.72 -25.13 20.55
N ASN A 300 17.05 -24.15 21.40
CA ASN A 300 17.70 -24.40 22.71
C ASN A 300 16.71 -24.73 23.83
N MET A 301 15.45 -25.01 23.54
CA MET A 301 14.52 -25.44 24.57
C MET A 301 14.63 -26.93 24.88
N GLN A 302 14.56 -27.24 26.18
CA GLN A 302 14.66 -28.57 26.74
C GLN A 302 13.75 -29.57 26.04
N VAL A 303 14.32 -30.52 25.36
CA VAL A 303 13.60 -31.72 24.92
C VAL A 303 13.28 -32.50 26.20
N SER A 304 12.02 -32.44 26.65
CA SER A 304 11.61 -33.18 27.85
C SER A 304 11.80 -34.68 27.65
N GLY A 305 12.59 -35.29 28.53
CA GLY A 305 12.85 -36.72 28.50
C GLY A 305 14.16 -37.17 27.85
N ILE A 306 14.96 -36.29 27.30
CA ILE A 306 16.33 -36.59 26.82
C ILE A 306 17.35 -35.92 27.73
N ASN A 307 18.43 -36.64 28.03
CA ASN A 307 19.51 -36.14 28.87
C ASN A 307 20.16 -34.90 28.22
N SER A 308 20.27 -33.80 28.95
CA SER A 308 20.89 -32.54 28.49
C SER A 308 22.31 -32.74 27.97
N ASP A 309 23.09 -33.63 28.64
CA ASP A 309 24.47 -33.91 28.26
C ASP A 309 24.59 -34.53 26.87
N PHE A 310 23.61 -35.34 26.46
CA PHE A 310 23.56 -35.93 25.13
C PHE A 310 23.26 -34.88 24.04
N ILE A 311 22.39 -33.91 24.33
CA ILE A 311 22.09 -32.79 23.41
C ILE A 311 23.31 -31.89 23.27
N ASP A 312 24.01 -31.61 24.39
CA ASP A 312 25.21 -30.78 24.39
C ASP A 312 26.37 -31.46 23.63
N ASP A 313 26.52 -32.76 23.71
CA ASP A 313 27.53 -33.49 22.96
C ASP A 313 27.27 -33.50 21.46
N ILE A 314 26.02 -33.63 21.04
CA ILE A 314 25.64 -33.52 19.60
C ILE A 314 25.82 -32.09 19.10
N ASN A 315 25.46 -31.10 19.89
CA ASN A 315 25.67 -29.69 19.49
C ASN A 315 27.16 -29.38 19.30
N LYS A 316 28.04 -29.90 20.19
CA LYS A 316 29.50 -29.78 20.01
C LYS A 316 30.00 -30.44 18.73
N ILE A 317 29.46 -31.60 18.37
CA ILE A 317 29.81 -32.28 17.11
C ILE A 317 29.39 -31.45 15.93
N ILE A 318 28.15 -30.92 15.93
CA ILE A 318 27.66 -30.05 14.83
C ILE A 318 28.53 -28.79 14.74
N GLU A 319 28.92 -28.21 15.86
CA GLU A 319 29.77 -27.00 15.90
C GLU A 319 31.20 -27.27 15.44
N SER A 320 31.70 -28.48 15.61
CA SER A 320 33.06 -28.85 15.19
C SER A 320 33.16 -29.23 13.71
N GLU A 321 32.10 -29.78 13.13
CA GLU A 321 32.12 -30.40 11.80
C GLU A 321 31.46 -29.52 10.70
N PHE A 322 30.66 -28.51 11.08
CA PHE A 322 29.90 -27.68 10.13
C PHE A 322 30.03 -26.19 10.45
N GLU A 323 29.91 -25.34 9.44
CA GLU A 323 30.01 -23.86 9.57
C GLU A 323 28.78 -23.15 9.01
N GLY A 324 28.48 -21.94 9.55
CA GLY A 324 27.49 -20.99 9.03
C GLY A 324 26.04 -21.42 9.17
N SER A 325 25.20 -21.02 8.21
CA SER A 325 23.75 -21.27 8.24
C SER A 325 23.36 -22.74 8.19
N TYR A 326 24.23 -23.59 7.67
CA TYR A 326 24.04 -25.04 7.61
C TYR A 326 24.09 -25.70 8.99
N GLN A 327 24.89 -25.17 9.90
CA GLN A 327 24.98 -25.58 11.29
C GLN A 327 23.67 -25.43 12.05
N GLU A 328 23.02 -24.25 11.87
CA GLU A 328 21.72 -23.96 12.49
C GLU A 328 20.59 -24.84 11.92
N ASP A 329 20.61 -25.09 10.60
CA ASP A 329 19.62 -25.96 9.96
C ASP A 329 19.73 -27.41 10.45
N LEU A 330 20.95 -27.91 10.64
CA LEU A 330 21.21 -29.25 11.22
C LEU A 330 20.71 -29.34 12.66
N LYS A 331 20.99 -28.35 13.50
CA LYS A 331 20.51 -28.30 14.89
C LYS A 331 18.97 -28.37 14.94
N ARG A 332 18.28 -27.57 14.09
CA ARG A 332 16.82 -27.56 14.01
C ARG A 332 16.26 -28.94 13.59
N LYS A 333 16.82 -29.55 12.54
CA LYS A 333 16.40 -30.88 12.06
C LYS A 333 16.59 -31.97 13.10
N LEU A 334 17.70 -31.94 13.81
CA LEU A 334 17.98 -32.87 14.87
C LEU A 334 16.94 -32.79 15.99
N ILE A 335 16.67 -31.59 16.50
CA ILE A 335 15.71 -31.37 17.58
C ILE A 335 14.29 -31.78 17.12
N SER A 336 13.90 -31.49 15.87
CA SER A 336 12.65 -31.97 15.32
C SER A 336 12.54 -33.50 15.30
N LEU A 337 13.59 -34.18 14.88
CA LEU A 337 13.64 -35.65 14.89
C LEU A 337 13.56 -36.21 16.33
N MET A 338 14.25 -35.60 17.26
CA MET A 338 14.25 -36.03 18.67
C MET A 338 12.86 -35.88 19.28
N ASN A 339 12.17 -34.76 19.03
CA ASN A 339 10.81 -34.55 19.52
C ASN A 339 9.83 -35.58 18.90
N LYS A 340 9.97 -35.90 17.61
CA LYS A 340 9.16 -36.95 16.96
C LYS A 340 9.38 -38.31 17.60
N VAL A 341 10.63 -38.65 17.99
CA VAL A 341 10.94 -39.93 18.67
C VAL A 341 10.32 -39.95 20.05
N VAL A 342 10.47 -38.87 20.83
CA VAL A 342 9.89 -38.76 22.18
C VAL A 342 8.36 -38.83 22.18
N SER A 343 7.70 -38.29 21.17
CA SER A 343 6.24 -38.36 21.05
C SER A 343 5.68 -39.74 20.70
N LEU A 344 6.55 -40.68 20.32
CA LEU A 344 6.19 -42.08 19.99
C LEU A 344 6.32 -43.02 21.17
N TRP A 345 6.86 -42.57 22.30
CA TRP A 345 7.01 -43.26 23.56
C TRP A 345 6.08 -42.66 24.62
#